data_d4ee060598dab49f2e8d4488dd667cc7
#
_entry.id   d4ee060598dab49f2e8d4488dd667cc7
#
_cell.length_a   1.000
_cell.length_b   1.000
_cell.length_c   1.000
_cell.angle_alpha   90.00
_cell.angle_beta   90.00
_cell.angle_gamma   90.00
#
_symmetry.space_group_name_H-M   'P 1'
#
loop_
_entity.id
_entity.type
_entity.pdbx_description
1 polymer ?
#
loop_
_entity_poly.entity_id
_entity_poly.type
_entity_poly.pdbx_seq_one_letter_code
_entity_poly.pdbx_strand_id
1 'polypeptide(L)'
;MSFRPDLVDCWMFRVGRTARSVARPEILLLRRAPGRILPGLWQCVSGSVESGERIAVAALRELEEETGFGATEIEAFYDLDLVNQFHEPSMDGVVTAAVFAVWLRPDAEPELSHEHDAARWLPIDEAHREVIWPGYRTAIECIRDDLADPERAPWFELTLQGDRKPR
;
A
#
# COMPACT_ATOMS: atom_id res chain seq x y z
N MET A 1 24.03 7.96 10.17
CA MET A 1 23.85 6.53 9.83
C MET A 1 22.39 6.35 9.45
N SER A 2 22.05 5.98 8.23
CA SER A 2 20.66 5.74 7.84
C SER A 2 20.31 4.28 8.08
N PHE A 3 19.18 4.04 8.71
CA PHE A 3 18.59 2.71 8.87
C PHE A 3 17.77 2.39 7.60
N ARG A 4 17.88 1.17 7.09
CA ARG A 4 17.05 0.71 5.96
C ARG A 4 15.99 -0.25 6.48
N PRO A 5 14.73 -0.15 6.02
CA PRO A 5 13.71 -1.14 6.35
C PRO A 5 13.99 -2.46 5.65
N ASP A 6 13.46 -3.54 6.21
CA ASP A 6 13.52 -4.88 5.62
C ASP A 6 12.51 -5.05 4.49
N LEU A 7 11.33 -4.43 4.68
CA LEU A 7 10.17 -4.55 3.82
C LEU A 7 9.63 -3.18 3.42
N VAL A 8 8.77 -3.20 2.43
CA VAL A 8 7.83 -2.12 2.08
C VAL A 8 6.41 -2.65 2.14
N ASP A 9 5.49 -1.81 2.61
CA ASP A 9 4.05 -1.99 2.46
C ASP A 9 3.53 -0.94 1.48
N CYS A 10 2.75 -1.35 0.48
CA CYS A 10 2.16 -0.44 -0.49
C CYS A 10 0.63 -0.62 -0.52
N TRP A 11 -0.07 0.39 -0.02
CA TRP A 11 -1.53 0.45 0.00
C TRP A 11 -2.06 0.95 -1.33
N MET A 12 -3.16 0.38 -1.77
CA MET A 12 -3.80 0.72 -3.04
C MET A 12 -5.19 1.27 -2.77
N PHE A 13 -5.47 2.47 -3.28
CA PHE A 13 -6.78 3.07 -3.17
C PHE A 13 -7.21 3.73 -4.48
N ARG A 14 -8.52 3.84 -4.65
CA ARG A 14 -9.13 4.59 -5.74
C ARG A 14 -10.33 5.38 -5.24
N VAL A 15 -10.72 6.40 -5.99
CA VAL A 15 -11.96 7.13 -5.73
C VAL A 15 -12.97 6.72 -6.79
N GLY A 16 -14.03 6.03 -6.35
CA GLY A 16 -15.08 5.55 -7.26
C GLY A 16 -15.83 6.70 -7.93
N ARG A 17 -16.16 6.52 -9.21
CA ARG A 17 -17.06 7.44 -9.94
C ARG A 17 -18.50 7.20 -9.50
N THR A 18 -19.01 7.95 -8.54
CA THR A 18 -20.44 8.02 -8.30
C THR A 18 -20.95 9.42 -8.59
N ALA A 19 -21.95 9.51 -9.46
CA ALA A 19 -22.51 10.78 -9.96
C ALA A 19 -23.25 11.63 -8.91
N ARG A 20 -23.35 11.23 -7.63
CA ARG A 20 -24.24 11.87 -6.64
C ARG A 20 -23.76 11.92 -5.18
N SER A 21 -22.53 11.53 -4.84
CA SER A 21 -22.02 11.74 -3.47
C SER A 21 -20.51 12.02 -3.52
N VAL A 22 -19.98 12.68 -2.47
CA VAL A 22 -18.54 12.74 -2.23
C VAL A 22 -18.03 11.30 -2.28
N ALA A 23 -17.35 10.95 -3.36
CA ALA A 23 -16.87 9.60 -3.60
C ALA A 23 -15.87 9.23 -2.50
N ARG A 24 -16.25 8.31 -1.62
CA ARG A 24 -15.35 7.81 -0.58
C ARG A 24 -14.31 6.90 -1.24
N PRO A 25 -13.06 6.94 -0.78
CA PRO A 25 -12.04 6.02 -1.26
C PRO A 25 -12.45 4.56 -1.04
N GLU A 26 -12.07 3.72 -2.00
CA GLU A 26 -12.04 2.27 -1.86
C GLU A 26 -10.59 1.82 -1.70
N ILE A 27 -10.35 0.83 -0.85
CA ILE A 27 -9.06 0.19 -0.63
C ILE A 27 -9.07 -1.18 -1.30
N LEU A 28 -8.02 -1.52 -2.05
CA LEU A 28 -7.81 -2.87 -2.54
C LEU A 28 -7.11 -3.71 -1.46
N LEU A 29 -7.76 -4.77 -1.04
CA LEU A 29 -7.17 -5.80 -0.19
C LEU A 29 -6.88 -7.05 -1.01
N LEU A 30 -5.71 -7.65 -0.77
CA LEU A 30 -5.25 -8.90 -1.36
C LEU A 30 -5.27 -9.99 -0.29
N ARG A 31 -5.74 -11.20 -0.65
CA ARG A 31 -5.72 -12.33 0.26
C ARG A 31 -4.52 -13.23 -0.02
N ARG A 32 -3.73 -13.52 1.00
CA ARG A 32 -2.58 -14.41 0.90
C ARG A 32 -3.01 -15.83 0.52
N ALA A 33 -2.35 -16.37 -0.50
CA ALA A 33 -2.64 -17.70 -1.04
C ALA A 33 -2.31 -18.82 -0.03
N PRO A 34 -2.95 -20.01 -0.17
CA PRO A 34 -2.53 -21.22 0.54
C PRO A 34 -1.05 -21.53 0.26
N GLY A 35 -0.32 -21.98 1.28
CA GLY A 35 1.11 -22.28 1.19
C GLY A 35 2.04 -21.09 1.43
N ARG A 36 1.49 -19.90 1.62
CA ARG A 36 2.23 -18.72 2.09
C ARG A 36 2.18 -18.62 3.62
N ILE A 37 3.07 -17.81 4.21
CA ILE A 37 2.99 -17.47 5.64
C ILE A 37 1.68 -16.70 5.86
N LEU A 38 0.92 -17.04 6.93
CA LEU A 38 -0.38 -16.45 7.24
C LEU A 38 -1.39 -16.55 6.09
N PRO A 39 -1.71 -17.76 5.60
CA PRO A 39 -2.65 -17.94 4.50
C PRO A 39 -4.03 -17.41 4.87
N GLY A 40 -4.70 -16.77 3.91
CA GLY A 40 -6.02 -16.18 4.12
C GLY A 40 -6.02 -14.78 4.75
N LEU A 41 -4.85 -14.25 5.15
CA LEU A 41 -4.74 -12.88 5.64
C LEU A 41 -5.05 -11.88 4.52
N TRP A 42 -5.92 -10.92 4.81
CA TRP A 42 -6.17 -9.76 3.96
C TRP A 42 -5.18 -8.64 4.26
N GLN A 43 -4.52 -8.15 3.23
CA GLN A 43 -3.40 -7.20 3.36
C GLN A 43 -3.27 -6.27 2.14
N CYS A 44 -2.32 -5.32 2.23
CA CYS A 44 -1.78 -4.57 1.09
C CYS A 44 -0.71 -5.40 0.34
N VAL A 45 -0.09 -4.83 -0.67
CA VAL A 45 1.18 -5.35 -1.24
C VAL A 45 2.27 -5.20 -0.19
N SER A 46 3.07 -6.25 0.00
CA SER A 46 4.18 -6.25 0.96
C SER A 46 5.33 -7.11 0.45
N GLY A 47 6.50 -6.53 0.30
CA GLY A 47 7.67 -7.23 -0.21
C GLY A 47 9.00 -6.69 0.30
N SER A 48 10.07 -7.36 -0.07
CA SER A 48 11.42 -7.07 0.43
C SER A 48 12.09 -5.91 -0.31
N VAL A 49 12.88 -5.13 0.42
CA VAL A 49 13.76 -4.12 -0.18
C VAL A 49 15.07 -4.79 -0.59
N GLU A 50 15.38 -4.79 -1.88
CA GLU A 50 16.60 -5.37 -2.41
C GLU A 50 17.85 -4.54 -2.08
N SER A 51 19.02 -5.20 -2.12
CA SER A 51 20.28 -4.51 -1.86
C SER A 51 20.56 -3.44 -2.92
N GLY A 52 20.80 -2.20 -2.47
CA GLY A 52 21.07 -1.06 -3.34
C GLY A 52 19.83 -0.43 -3.99
N GLU A 53 18.66 -1.03 -3.84
CA GLU A 53 17.40 -0.50 -4.35
C GLU A 53 16.92 0.71 -3.54
N ARG A 54 16.32 1.70 -4.18
CA ARG A 54 15.63 2.79 -3.47
C ARG A 54 14.35 2.26 -2.83
N ILE A 55 14.10 2.59 -1.56
CA ILE A 55 12.97 2.06 -0.78
C ILE A 55 11.62 2.33 -1.45
N ALA A 56 11.40 3.57 -1.93
CA ALA A 56 10.16 3.93 -2.63
C ALA A 56 10.00 3.19 -3.97
N VAL A 57 11.13 2.90 -4.67
CA VAL A 57 11.11 2.13 -5.92
C VAL A 57 10.79 0.66 -5.65
N ALA A 58 11.27 0.10 -4.53
CA ALA A 58 10.89 -1.25 -4.09
C ALA A 58 9.38 -1.39 -3.93
N ALA A 59 8.70 -0.39 -3.36
CA ALA A 59 7.24 -0.42 -3.20
C ALA A 59 6.51 -0.48 -4.55
N LEU A 60 6.99 0.25 -5.56
CA LEU A 60 6.41 0.23 -6.90
C LEU A 60 6.73 -1.07 -7.67
N ARG A 61 7.92 -1.64 -7.48
CA ARG A 61 8.30 -2.93 -8.06
C ARG A 61 7.41 -4.05 -7.50
N GLU A 62 7.28 -4.14 -6.18
CA GLU A 62 6.41 -5.14 -5.53
C GLU A 62 4.94 -4.95 -5.95
N LEU A 63 4.48 -3.71 -6.09
CA LEU A 63 3.14 -3.41 -6.59
C LEU A 63 2.93 -4.01 -7.99
N GLU A 64 3.86 -3.80 -8.91
CA GLU A 64 3.78 -4.32 -10.27
C GLU A 64 3.87 -5.84 -10.30
N GLU A 65 4.78 -6.45 -9.52
CA GLU A 65 4.96 -7.90 -9.42
C GLU A 65 3.73 -8.62 -8.87
N GLU A 66 3.08 -8.07 -7.83
CA GLU A 66 1.96 -8.72 -7.16
C GLU A 66 0.59 -8.43 -7.80
N THR A 67 0.45 -7.31 -8.52
CA THR A 67 -0.86 -6.84 -9.02
C THR A 67 -0.90 -6.46 -10.49
N GLY A 68 0.25 -6.37 -11.16
CA GLY A 68 0.34 -5.88 -12.53
C GLY A 68 0.17 -4.36 -12.68
N PHE A 69 -0.02 -3.61 -11.59
CA PHE A 69 -0.17 -2.15 -11.67
C PHE A 69 1.17 -1.46 -11.92
N GLY A 70 1.27 -0.79 -13.06
CA GLY A 70 2.41 0.02 -13.44
C GLY A 70 2.10 1.51 -13.50
N ALA A 71 2.97 2.26 -14.12
CA ALA A 71 2.87 3.72 -14.21
C ALA A 71 1.58 4.23 -14.89
N THR A 72 0.95 3.40 -15.76
CA THR A 72 -0.28 3.77 -16.48
C THR A 72 -1.53 3.71 -15.61
N GLU A 73 -1.53 2.93 -14.54
CA GLU A 73 -2.64 2.78 -13.60
C GLU A 73 -2.52 3.75 -12.41
N ILE A 74 -1.31 4.30 -12.15
CA ILE A 74 -1.03 5.15 -10.99
C ILE A 74 -1.32 6.62 -11.30
N GLU A 75 -2.27 7.22 -10.57
CA GLU A 75 -2.56 8.65 -10.60
C GLU A 75 -1.60 9.44 -9.70
N ALA A 76 -1.27 8.90 -8.51
CA ALA A 76 -0.34 9.51 -7.57
C ALA A 76 0.30 8.47 -6.66
N PHE A 77 1.50 8.77 -6.16
CA PHE A 77 2.29 7.92 -5.26
C PHE A 77 2.67 8.69 -4.01
N TYR A 78 2.52 8.08 -2.84
CA TYR A 78 2.67 8.73 -1.54
C TYR A 78 3.54 7.93 -0.59
N ASP A 79 4.39 8.64 0.17
CA ASP A 79 5.06 8.14 1.37
C ASP A 79 4.18 8.53 2.57
N LEU A 80 3.65 7.54 3.32
CA LEU A 80 2.75 7.81 4.44
C LEU A 80 3.48 8.31 5.71
N ASP A 81 4.80 8.45 5.66
CA ASP A 81 5.63 8.81 6.82
C ASP A 81 5.43 7.85 8.01
N LEU A 82 5.16 6.58 7.69
CA LEU A 82 4.95 5.50 8.64
C LEU A 82 5.98 4.39 8.45
N VAL A 83 6.41 3.82 9.57
CA VAL A 83 7.22 2.60 9.60
C VAL A 83 6.55 1.62 10.55
N ASN A 84 6.09 0.49 10.02
CA ASN A 84 5.59 -0.61 10.83
C ASN A 84 6.77 -1.40 11.39
N GLN A 85 6.66 -1.80 12.65
CA GLN A 85 7.62 -2.68 13.31
C GLN A 85 6.87 -3.84 13.94
N PHE A 86 7.36 -5.06 13.74
CA PHE A 86 6.76 -6.24 14.33
C PHE A 86 7.81 -7.31 14.64
N HIS A 87 7.54 -8.11 15.67
CA HIS A 87 8.36 -9.26 16.00
C HIS A 87 8.08 -10.40 15.01
N GLU A 88 9.14 -10.91 14.38
CA GLU A 88 9.08 -12.09 13.50
C GLU A 88 9.67 -13.30 14.24
N PRO A 89 8.81 -14.23 14.70
CA PRO A 89 9.25 -15.35 15.54
C PRO A 89 10.25 -16.29 14.88
N SER A 90 10.18 -16.45 13.55
CA SER A 90 11.07 -17.35 12.81
C SER A 90 12.52 -16.88 12.81
N MET A 91 12.75 -15.58 12.98
CA MET A 91 14.06 -14.93 13.02
C MET A 91 14.45 -14.49 14.44
N ASP A 92 13.52 -14.57 15.40
CA ASP A 92 13.64 -13.97 16.75
C ASP A 92 14.14 -12.51 16.67
N GLY A 93 13.54 -11.73 15.78
CA GLY A 93 13.97 -10.38 15.46
C GLY A 93 12.81 -9.41 15.24
N VAL A 94 13.13 -8.12 15.15
CA VAL A 94 12.19 -7.06 14.78
C VAL A 94 12.38 -6.73 13.30
N VAL A 95 11.33 -6.91 12.53
CA VAL A 95 11.26 -6.55 11.12
C VAL A 95 10.62 -5.18 10.98
N THR A 96 11.08 -4.39 10.03
CA THR A 96 10.61 -3.04 9.75
C THR A 96 10.09 -2.93 8.33
N ALA A 97 8.95 -2.26 8.13
CA ALA A 97 8.36 -1.99 6.83
C ALA A 97 8.07 -0.50 6.65
N ALA A 98 8.64 0.12 5.62
CA ALA A 98 8.27 1.48 5.23
C ALA A 98 6.93 1.46 4.48
N VAL A 99 6.04 2.41 4.77
CA VAL A 99 4.65 2.36 4.33
C VAL A 99 4.37 3.43 3.27
N PHE A 100 3.89 2.98 2.11
CA PHE A 100 3.52 3.80 0.96
C PHE A 100 2.07 3.59 0.57
N ALA A 101 1.54 4.47 -0.27
CA ALA A 101 0.25 4.32 -0.90
C ALA A 101 0.26 4.78 -2.36
N VAL A 102 -0.53 4.15 -3.21
CA VAL A 102 -0.79 4.57 -4.57
C VAL A 102 -2.27 4.88 -4.75
N TRP A 103 -2.55 6.02 -5.39
CA TRP A 103 -3.86 6.33 -5.90
C TRP A 103 -3.95 5.79 -7.32
N LEU A 104 -4.86 4.86 -7.54
CA LEU A 104 -5.08 4.20 -8.82
C LEU A 104 -6.24 4.80 -9.59
N ARG A 105 -6.20 4.65 -10.90
CA ARG A 105 -7.32 4.99 -11.77
C ARG A 105 -8.59 4.24 -11.32
N PRO A 106 -9.80 4.85 -11.51
CA PRO A 106 -11.06 4.24 -11.07
C PRO A 106 -11.39 2.89 -11.71
N ASP A 107 -10.82 2.61 -12.88
CA ASP A 107 -11.03 1.40 -13.68
C ASP A 107 -9.89 0.37 -13.54
N ALA A 108 -8.92 0.61 -12.64
CA ALA A 108 -7.82 -0.29 -12.41
C ALA A 108 -8.31 -1.60 -11.75
N GLU A 109 -7.95 -2.73 -12.34
CA GLU A 109 -8.23 -4.07 -11.82
C GLU A 109 -6.94 -4.89 -11.77
N PRO A 110 -6.67 -5.62 -10.66
CA PRO A 110 -5.40 -6.31 -10.50
C PRO A 110 -5.31 -7.62 -11.28
N GLU A 111 -4.12 -7.92 -11.79
CA GLU A 111 -3.68 -9.26 -12.19
C GLU A 111 -2.85 -9.85 -11.06
N LEU A 112 -3.42 -10.79 -10.31
CA LEU A 112 -2.78 -11.34 -9.12
C LEU A 112 -1.61 -12.27 -9.49
N SER A 113 -0.49 -12.12 -8.78
CA SER A 113 0.58 -13.11 -8.77
C SER A 113 0.14 -14.36 -7.98
N HIS A 114 0.98 -15.39 -7.99
CA HIS A 114 0.74 -16.62 -7.22
C HIS A 114 0.79 -16.44 -5.69
N GLU A 115 1.16 -15.27 -5.21
CA GLU A 115 1.20 -14.95 -3.79
C GLU A 115 -0.17 -14.69 -3.17
N HIS A 116 -1.13 -14.31 -4.02
CA HIS A 116 -2.49 -13.98 -3.61
C HIS A 116 -3.51 -14.78 -4.42
N ASP A 117 -4.59 -15.21 -3.78
CA ASP A 117 -5.66 -16.00 -4.40
C ASP A 117 -6.98 -15.24 -4.52
N ALA A 118 -7.08 -14.06 -3.97
CA ALA A 118 -8.24 -13.17 -4.10
C ALA A 118 -7.87 -11.71 -3.91
N ALA A 119 -8.67 -10.82 -4.52
CA ALA A 119 -8.61 -9.37 -4.34
C ALA A 119 -10.01 -8.81 -4.16
N ARG A 120 -10.16 -7.77 -3.35
CA ARG A 120 -11.43 -7.07 -3.14
C ARG A 120 -11.22 -5.57 -3.00
N TRP A 121 -11.96 -4.80 -3.78
CA TRP A 121 -12.16 -3.38 -3.52
C TRP A 121 -13.22 -3.20 -2.45
N LEU A 122 -12.88 -2.58 -1.33
CA LEU A 122 -13.79 -2.32 -0.22
C LEU A 122 -13.87 -0.83 0.06
N PRO A 123 -15.06 -0.32 0.41
CA PRO A 123 -15.16 1.00 1.03
C PRO A 123 -14.18 1.13 2.18
N ILE A 124 -13.54 2.29 2.32
CA ILE A 124 -12.41 2.49 3.25
C ILE A 124 -12.72 2.09 4.70
N ASP A 125 -13.96 2.35 5.16
CA ASP A 125 -14.38 1.99 6.52
C ASP A 125 -14.56 0.46 6.68
N GLU A 126 -14.89 -0.25 5.61
CA GLU A 126 -14.96 -1.73 5.62
C GLU A 126 -13.57 -2.33 5.58
N ALA A 127 -12.67 -1.82 4.72
CA ALA A 127 -11.28 -2.24 4.69
C ALA A 127 -10.60 -2.06 6.05
N HIS A 128 -10.85 -0.94 6.73
CA HIS A 128 -10.32 -0.68 8.07
C HIS A 128 -10.76 -1.72 9.10
N ARG A 129 -12.00 -2.23 9.00
CA ARG A 129 -12.51 -3.29 9.89
C ARG A 129 -12.00 -4.69 9.53
N GLU A 130 -11.73 -4.92 8.25
CA GLU A 130 -11.26 -6.23 7.73
C GLU A 130 -9.82 -6.53 8.13
N VAL A 131 -8.94 -5.51 8.16
CA VAL A 131 -7.53 -5.71 8.45
C VAL A 131 -7.28 -5.95 9.95
N ILE A 132 -6.37 -6.87 10.26
CA ILE A 132 -6.10 -7.32 11.64
C ILE A 132 -5.04 -6.45 12.32
N TRP A 133 -3.97 -6.09 11.60
CA TRP A 133 -2.82 -5.43 12.20
C TRP A 133 -3.07 -3.95 12.52
N PRO A 134 -2.66 -3.46 13.71
CA PRO A 134 -2.78 -2.04 14.06
C PRO A 134 -2.11 -1.11 13.05
N GLY A 135 -0.91 -1.45 12.56
CA GLY A 135 -0.19 -0.68 11.56
C GLY A 135 -0.95 -0.56 10.23
N TYR A 136 -1.70 -1.60 9.84
CA TYR A 136 -2.56 -1.57 8.67
C TYR A 136 -3.74 -0.62 8.84
N ARG A 137 -4.37 -0.62 10.01
CA ARG A 137 -5.45 0.34 10.32
C ARG A 137 -4.95 1.77 10.29
N THR A 138 -3.78 2.02 10.88
CA THR A 138 -3.15 3.36 10.85
C THR A 138 -2.87 3.83 9.43
N ALA A 139 -2.38 2.96 8.54
CA ALA A 139 -2.15 3.31 7.14
C ALA A 139 -3.47 3.68 6.42
N ILE A 140 -4.55 2.92 6.64
CA ILE A 140 -5.87 3.22 6.08
C ILE A 140 -6.43 4.54 6.64
N GLU A 141 -6.21 4.83 7.92
CA GLU A 141 -6.57 6.12 8.54
C GLU A 141 -5.83 7.29 7.89
N CYS A 142 -4.52 7.17 7.61
CA CYS A 142 -3.78 8.19 6.87
C CYS A 142 -4.36 8.44 5.47
N ILE A 143 -4.73 7.38 4.75
CA ILE A 143 -5.37 7.53 3.43
C ILE A 143 -6.69 8.28 3.57
N ARG A 144 -7.52 7.93 4.56
CA ARG A 144 -8.82 8.56 4.81
C ARG A 144 -8.71 10.02 5.21
N ASP A 145 -7.80 10.34 6.11
CA ASP A 145 -7.77 11.61 6.84
C ASP A 145 -6.78 12.61 6.22
N ASP A 146 -5.68 12.14 5.63
CA ASP A 146 -4.63 12.99 5.08
C ASP A 146 -4.61 13.00 3.52
N LEU A 147 -4.69 11.85 2.87
CA LEU A 147 -4.63 11.82 1.41
C LEU A 147 -5.95 12.22 0.74
N ALA A 148 -7.07 12.11 1.41
CA ALA A 148 -8.34 12.64 0.92
C ALA A 148 -8.44 14.16 1.04
N ASP A 149 -7.57 14.80 1.81
CA ASP A 149 -7.49 16.26 1.96
C ASP A 149 -6.56 16.85 0.89
N PRO A 150 -7.07 17.68 -0.05
CA PRO A 150 -6.28 18.25 -1.13
C PRO A 150 -5.18 19.23 -0.66
N GLU A 151 -5.27 19.76 0.57
CA GLU A 151 -4.24 20.62 1.15
C GLU A 151 -3.13 19.80 1.81
N ARG A 152 -3.43 18.59 2.30
CA ARG A 152 -2.48 17.71 2.97
C ARG A 152 -1.79 16.73 2.02
N ALA A 153 -2.52 16.12 1.09
CA ALA A 153 -2.00 15.09 0.19
C ALA A 153 -0.69 15.47 -0.52
N PRO A 154 -0.50 16.73 -1.02
CA PRO A 154 0.76 17.11 -1.66
C PRO A 154 2.01 17.03 -0.78
N TRP A 155 1.85 17.01 0.57
CA TRP A 155 2.99 16.87 1.48
C TRP A 155 3.58 15.46 1.50
N PHE A 156 2.77 14.46 1.15
CA PHE A 156 3.12 13.04 1.12
C PHE A 156 3.55 12.58 -0.27
N GLU A 157 3.28 13.36 -1.32
CA GLU A 157 3.40 12.93 -2.71
C GLU A 157 4.85 12.81 -3.17
N LEU A 158 5.14 11.68 -3.84
CA LEU A 158 6.41 11.36 -4.46
C LEU A 158 6.28 11.30 -5.99
N THR A 159 7.39 11.47 -6.69
CA THR A 159 7.54 11.01 -8.08
C THR A 159 7.62 9.48 -8.11
N LEU A 160 7.42 8.87 -9.29
CA LEU A 160 7.62 7.41 -9.45
C LEU A 160 9.11 6.99 -9.31
N GLN A 161 10.03 7.94 -9.25
CA GLN A 161 11.44 7.71 -8.91
C GLN A 161 11.70 7.79 -7.40
N GLY A 162 10.68 8.11 -6.60
CA GLY A 162 10.75 8.18 -5.15
C GLY A 162 11.30 9.51 -4.61
N ASP A 163 11.26 10.57 -5.38
CA ASP A 163 11.66 11.92 -4.94
C ASP A 163 10.42 12.70 -4.46
N ARG A 164 10.59 13.56 -3.47
CA ARG A 164 9.52 14.49 -3.07
C ARG A 164 9.16 15.38 -4.27
N LYS A 165 7.87 15.53 -4.57
CA LYS A 165 7.43 16.46 -5.61
C LYS A 165 7.68 17.90 -5.16
N PRO A 166 8.12 18.80 -6.08
CA PRO A 166 8.16 20.22 -5.81
C PRO A 166 6.75 20.74 -5.51
N ARG A 167 6.67 21.69 -4.60
CA ARG A 167 5.42 22.42 -4.27
C ARG A 167 5.32 23.70 -5.07
#